data_84afff2f300386bb01ed625ef97b2c43
#
_entry.id   84afff2f300386bb01ed625ef97b2c43
#
_cell.length_a   1.000
_cell.length_b   1.000
_cell.length_c   1.000
_cell.angle_alpha   90.00
_cell.angle_beta   90.00
_cell.angle_gamma   90.00
#
_symmetry.space_group_name_H-M   'P 1'
#
loop_
_entity.id
_entity.type
_entity.pdbx_description
1 polymer ?
#
loop_
_entity_poly.entity_id
_entity_poly.type
_entity_poly.pdbx_seq_one_letter_code
_entity_poly.pdbx_strand_id
1 'polypeptide(L)'
;NYNEPDGLQNRYFLRSETNINDRIFKKYNIWEYTKVTNGYYINTNKENAEAISKESFVNSVTVYRMDESIAANRIFPNSVEYKWNTDYYGPLMIPSKGLEIEINTDNLSKYGSVITDYEKNKNTTIEDGILYIDNQIVESYTFKQDYFFMMGDNRHNSEDSRFWGFVPYDHILGEASFIWFSFNYQEENIFKAIRW
;
A
#
# COMPACT_ATOMS: atom_id res chain seq x y z
N ASN A 1 1.87 -20.58 7.94
CA ASN A 1 0.56 -20.22 7.40
C ASN A 1 0.28 -18.77 7.77
N TYR A 2 0.41 -17.88 6.80
CA TYR A 2 -0.02 -16.50 6.95
C TYR A 2 -1.54 -16.46 6.75
N ASN A 3 -2.28 -16.15 7.82
CA ASN A 3 -3.70 -15.85 7.69
C ASN A 3 -3.83 -14.41 7.21
N GLU A 4 -4.41 -14.22 6.03
CA GLU A 4 -4.71 -12.88 5.53
C GLU A 4 -5.68 -12.21 6.52
N PRO A 5 -5.44 -10.92 6.87
CA PRO A 5 -6.37 -10.17 7.72
C PRO A 5 -7.78 -10.12 7.11
N ASP A 6 -8.79 -10.16 7.94
CA ASP A 6 -10.17 -9.96 7.51
C ASP A 6 -10.30 -8.59 6.84
N GLY A 7 -10.97 -8.57 5.67
CA GLY A 7 -11.18 -7.34 4.91
C GLY A 7 -10.09 -7.00 3.90
N LEU A 8 -8.95 -7.70 3.89
CA LEU A 8 -7.90 -7.47 2.91
C LEU A 8 -8.44 -7.63 1.47
N GLN A 9 -8.27 -6.60 0.66
CA GLN A 9 -8.65 -6.62 -0.75
C GLN A 9 -7.43 -6.81 -1.64
N ASN A 10 -7.53 -7.79 -2.52
CA ASN A 10 -6.54 -8.10 -3.54
C ASN A 10 -7.11 -7.85 -4.93
N ARG A 11 -6.24 -7.76 -5.91
CA ARG A 11 -6.65 -7.76 -7.32
C ARG A 11 -6.77 -9.19 -7.83
N TYR A 12 -7.90 -9.48 -8.46
CA TYR A 12 -8.14 -10.75 -9.12
C TYR A 12 -8.35 -10.53 -10.61
N PHE A 13 -7.97 -11.51 -11.40
CA PHE A 13 -8.38 -11.61 -12.80
C PHE A 13 -9.56 -12.57 -12.90
N LEU A 14 -10.72 -12.03 -13.23
CA LEU A 14 -11.94 -12.77 -13.52
C LEU A 14 -12.03 -12.99 -15.03
N ARG A 15 -11.91 -14.23 -15.46
CA ARG A 15 -12.06 -14.61 -16.86
C ARG A 15 -13.53 -14.90 -17.18
N SER A 16 -14.07 -14.24 -18.19
CA SER A 16 -15.42 -14.45 -18.68
C SER A 16 -15.51 -14.01 -20.13
N GLU A 17 -16.18 -14.80 -20.95
CA GLU A 17 -16.52 -14.44 -22.33
C GLU A 17 -17.80 -13.60 -22.41
N THR A 18 -18.57 -13.59 -21.32
CA THR A 18 -19.81 -12.85 -21.20
C THR A 18 -19.56 -11.44 -20.67
N ASN A 19 -20.31 -10.49 -21.20
CA ASN A 19 -20.30 -9.13 -20.67
C ASN A 19 -21.06 -9.09 -19.33
N ILE A 20 -20.32 -8.90 -18.24
CA ILE A 20 -20.87 -8.82 -16.89
C ILE A 20 -21.30 -7.37 -16.64
N ASN A 21 -22.53 -7.16 -16.19
CA ASN A 21 -23.03 -5.82 -15.90
C ASN A 21 -22.74 -5.42 -14.43
N ASP A 22 -22.80 -4.11 -14.16
CA ASP A 22 -22.60 -3.52 -12.83
C ASP A 22 -23.40 -4.16 -11.73
N ARG A 23 -24.66 -4.55 -12.00
CA ARG A 23 -25.54 -5.12 -10.96
C ARG A 23 -25.01 -6.44 -10.42
N ILE A 24 -24.35 -7.22 -11.28
CA ILE A 24 -23.73 -8.48 -10.88
C ILE A 24 -22.52 -8.21 -9.97
N PHE A 25 -21.64 -7.30 -10.37
CA PHE A 25 -20.50 -6.93 -9.51
C PHE A 25 -20.94 -6.39 -8.15
N LYS A 26 -21.94 -5.50 -8.12
CA LYS A 26 -22.53 -4.95 -6.89
C LYS A 26 -23.14 -6.05 -5.99
N LYS A 27 -23.77 -7.07 -6.56
CA LYS A 27 -24.30 -8.24 -5.82
C LYS A 27 -23.22 -8.93 -4.99
N TYR A 28 -21.99 -8.93 -5.47
CA TYR A 28 -20.82 -9.54 -4.81
C TYR A 28 -19.93 -8.51 -4.09
N ASN A 29 -20.44 -7.31 -3.79
CA ASN A 29 -19.68 -6.22 -3.17
C ASN A 29 -18.38 -5.87 -3.92
N ILE A 30 -18.38 -6.03 -5.25
CA ILE A 30 -17.27 -5.64 -6.12
C ILE A 30 -17.61 -4.29 -6.72
N TRP A 31 -16.94 -3.24 -6.24
CA TRP A 31 -17.20 -1.86 -6.63
C TRP A 31 -16.18 -1.33 -7.63
N GLU A 32 -15.00 -1.95 -7.67
CA GLU A 32 -13.90 -1.55 -8.51
C GLU A 32 -13.52 -2.68 -9.45
N TYR A 33 -13.68 -2.42 -10.73
CA TYR A 33 -13.28 -3.35 -11.77
C TYR A 33 -12.88 -2.63 -13.06
N THR A 34 -12.03 -3.26 -13.84
CA THR A 34 -11.59 -2.79 -15.17
C THR A 34 -11.82 -3.90 -16.17
N LYS A 35 -12.61 -3.61 -17.21
CA LYS A 35 -12.84 -4.56 -18.32
C LYS A 35 -11.61 -4.64 -19.20
N VAL A 36 -11.23 -5.86 -19.55
CA VAL A 36 -10.18 -6.18 -20.52
C VAL A 36 -10.68 -7.20 -21.55
N THR A 37 -9.86 -7.57 -22.52
CA THR A 37 -10.30 -8.38 -23.68
C THR A 37 -10.97 -9.69 -23.29
N ASN A 38 -10.46 -10.41 -22.30
CA ASN A 38 -10.93 -11.77 -21.93
C ASN A 38 -11.52 -11.84 -20.51
N GLY A 39 -11.97 -10.69 -19.95
CA GLY A 39 -12.50 -10.67 -18.60
C GLY A 39 -12.39 -9.32 -17.91
N TYR A 40 -12.11 -9.38 -16.60
CA TYR A 40 -12.09 -8.21 -15.75
C TYR A 40 -10.99 -8.31 -14.70
N TYR A 41 -10.29 -7.22 -14.44
CA TYR A 41 -9.60 -7.05 -13.19
C TYR A 41 -10.60 -6.53 -12.15
N ILE A 42 -10.68 -7.20 -11.01
CA ILE A 42 -11.57 -6.84 -9.91
C ILE A 42 -10.75 -6.66 -8.63
N ASN A 43 -11.05 -5.63 -7.84
CA ASN A 43 -10.48 -5.44 -6.50
C ASN A 43 -11.54 -5.88 -5.49
N THR A 44 -11.23 -6.90 -4.70
CA THR A 44 -12.18 -7.45 -3.72
C THR A 44 -11.46 -8.36 -2.70
N ASN A 45 -12.19 -8.76 -1.66
CA ASN A 45 -11.69 -9.76 -0.71
C ASN A 45 -11.84 -11.19 -1.27
N LYS A 46 -11.23 -12.13 -0.58
CA LYS A 46 -11.21 -13.54 -0.98
C LYS A 46 -12.60 -14.16 -1.04
N GLU A 47 -13.46 -13.85 -0.06
CA GLU A 47 -14.83 -14.40 0.02
C GLU A 47 -15.68 -14.00 -1.18
N ASN A 48 -15.65 -12.73 -1.54
CA ASN A 48 -16.39 -12.22 -2.71
C ASN A 48 -15.84 -12.79 -4.02
N ALA A 49 -14.51 -12.94 -4.13
CA ALA A 49 -13.88 -13.57 -5.29
C ALA A 49 -14.30 -15.04 -5.44
N GLU A 50 -14.35 -15.78 -4.34
CA GLU A 50 -14.83 -17.16 -4.32
C GLU A 50 -16.34 -17.25 -4.59
N ALA A 51 -17.13 -16.28 -4.12
CA ALA A 51 -18.56 -16.25 -4.36
C ALA A 51 -18.89 -16.03 -5.84
N ILE A 52 -18.29 -15.03 -6.49
CA ILE A 52 -18.52 -14.75 -7.90
C ILE A 52 -17.96 -15.87 -8.82
N SER A 53 -16.91 -16.57 -8.39
CA SER A 53 -16.32 -17.67 -9.16
C SER A 53 -17.28 -18.84 -9.40
N LYS A 54 -18.36 -18.95 -8.63
CA LYS A 54 -19.37 -20.02 -8.73
C LYS A 54 -20.45 -19.71 -9.78
N GLU A 55 -20.46 -18.51 -10.33
CA GLU A 55 -21.43 -18.13 -11.36
C GLU A 55 -21.11 -18.82 -12.70
N SER A 56 -22.14 -19.29 -13.38
CA SER A 56 -22.00 -20.10 -14.62
C SER A 56 -21.35 -19.38 -15.79
N PHE A 57 -21.33 -18.05 -15.78
CA PHE A 57 -20.70 -17.23 -16.81
C PHE A 57 -19.23 -16.90 -16.49
N VAL A 58 -18.70 -17.34 -15.34
CA VAL A 58 -17.31 -17.16 -14.92
C VAL A 58 -16.52 -18.42 -15.22
N ASN A 59 -15.47 -18.27 -16.02
CA ASN A 59 -14.59 -19.39 -16.37
C ASN A 59 -13.54 -19.64 -15.24
N SER A 60 -12.99 -18.57 -14.68
CA SER A 60 -12.04 -18.64 -13.57
C SER A 60 -11.90 -17.30 -12.85
N VAL A 61 -11.51 -17.35 -11.57
CA VAL A 61 -11.07 -16.18 -10.81
C VAL A 61 -9.72 -16.54 -10.18
N THR A 62 -8.69 -15.79 -10.50
CA THR A 62 -7.32 -16.03 -10.01
C THR A 62 -6.74 -14.74 -9.44
N VAL A 63 -5.93 -14.84 -8.40
CA VAL A 63 -5.21 -13.70 -7.87
C VAL A 63 -4.29 -13.16 -8.96
N TYR A 64 -4.40 -11.87 -9.24
CA TYR A 64 -3.49 -11.17 -10.12
C TYR A 64 -2.36 -10.56 -9.31
N ARG A 65 -1.14 -10.82 -9.70
CA ARG A 65 0.07 -10.19 -9.17
C ARG A 65 0.92 -9.68 -10.31
N MET A 66 1.61 -8.58 -10.07
CA MET A 66 2.64 -8.11 -11.00
C MET A 66 3.76 -9.16 -11.11
N ASP A 67 4.48 -9.14 -12.21
CA ASP A 67 5.67 -9.97 -12.34
C ASP A 67 6.76 -9.43 -11.40
N GLU A 68 7.43 -10.31 -10.66
CA GLU A 68 8.48 -9.96 -9.70
C GLU A 68 9.67 -9.25 -10.37
N SER A 69 9.93 -9.53 -11.63
CA SER A 69 11.02 -8.92 -12.39
C SER A 69 10.76 -7.46 -12.80
N ILE A 70 9.50 -7.00 -12.70
CA ILE A 70 9.07 -5.67 -13.14
C ILE A 70 9.14 -4.71 -11.96
N ALA A 71 10.13 -3.80 -12.00
CA ALA A 71 10.17 -2.68 -11.07
C ALA A 71 9.04 -1.69 -11.39
N ALA A 72 8.28 -1.26 -10.39
CA ALA A 72 7.27 -0.24 -10.57
C ALA A 72 7.85 1.15 -10.30
N ASN A 73 7.59 2.08 -11.20
CA ASN A 73 7.92 3.48 -10.99
C ASN A 73 7.14 4.03 -9.79
N ARG A 74 7.72 4.98 -9.05
CA ARG A 74 7.12 5.63 -7.87
C ARG A 74 7.03 4.74 -6.61
N ILE A 75 7.54 3.52 -6.62
CA ILE A 75 7.62 2.69 -5.42
C ILE A 75 8.82 3.16 -4.58
N PHE A 76 8.56 3.46 -3.30
CA PHE A 76 9.59 3.82 -2.34
C PHE A 76 10.62 2.67 -2.16
N PRO A 77 11.90 2.92 -2.07
CA PRO A 77 12.57 4.23 -2.00
C PRO A 77 12.85 4.87 -3.38
N ASN A 78 12.24 4.37 -4.45
CA ASN A 78 12.39 4.89 -5.82
C ASN A 78 13.86 4.90 -6.31
N SER A 79 14.58 3.86 -5.96
CA SER A 79 15.98 3.65 -6.35
C SER A 79 16.07 2.54 -7.40
N VAL A 80 16.98 2.69 -8.34
CA VAL A 80 17.25 1.68 -9.40
C VAL A 80 17.78 0.36 -8.83
N GLU A 81 18.26 0.36 -7.60
CA GLU A 81 18.79 -0.82 -6.91
C GLU A 81 17.69 -1.77 -6.46
N TYR A 82 16.47 -1.25 -6.24
CA TYR A 82 15.33 -2.03 -5.75
C TYR A 82 14.32 -2.26 -6.86
N LYS A 83 14.21 -3.51 -7.29
CA LYS A 83 13.20 -3.94 -8.26
C LYS A 83 11.88 -4.27 -7.59
N TRP A 84 11.42 -3.38 -6.70
CA TRP A 84 10.18 -3.59 -5.97
C TRP A 84 8.98 -3.10 -6.77
N ASN A 85 7.85 -3.72 -6.47
CA ASN A 85 6.55 -3.30 -6.99
C ASN A 85 5.48 -3.48 -5.89
N THR A 86 4.22 -3.20 -6.20
CA THR A 86 3.14 -3.25 -5.21
C THR A 86 2.87 -4.64 -4.64
N ASP A 87 3.26 -5.71 -5.34
CA ASP A 87 3.05 -7.10 -4.94
C ASP A 87 4.31 -7.77 -4.39
N TYR A 88 5.48 -7.32 -4.84
CA TYR A 88 6.81 -7.81 -4.43
C TYR A 88 7.60 -6.65 -3.85
N TYR A 89 7.52 -6.50 -2.54
CA TYR A 89 8.07 -5.37 -1.81
C TYR A 89 8.94 -5.83 -0.64
N GLY A 90 10.12 -5.24 -0.50
CA GLY A 90 11.02 -5.50 0.62
C GLY A 90 12.08 -6.60 0.34
N PRO A 91 12.80 -7.00 1.39
CA PRO A 91 12.64 -6.60 2.79
C PRO A 91 13.04 -5.14 3.05
N LEU A 92 12.31 -4.45 3.91
CA LEU A 92 12.58 -3.09 4.35
C LEU A 92 12.57 -3.05 5.87
N MET A 93 13.65 -2.57 6.49
CA MET A 93 13.72 -2.37 7.93
C MET A 93 13.00 -1.07 8.27
N ILE A 94 12.08 -1.12 9.22
CA ILE A 94 11.35 0.05 9.72
C ILE A 94 12.16 0.67 10.85
N PRO A 95 12.55 1.96 10.79
CA PRO A 95 13.34 2.59 11.84
C PRO A 95 12.57 2.65 13.17
N SER A 96 13.30 2.50 14.25
CA SER A 96 12.79 2.70 15.60
C SER A 96 13.71 3.61 16.40
N LYS A 97 13.17 4.23 17.44
CA LYS A 97 13.95 5.08 18.33
C LYS A 97 15.14 4.32 18.91
N GLY A 98 16.32 4.91 18.77
CA GLY A 98 17.58 4.32 19.26
C GLY A 98 18.24 3.34 18.29
N LEU A 99 17.59 3.00 17.16
CA LEU A 99 18.25 2.23 16.12
C LEU A 99 19.35 3.08 15.48
N GLU A 100 20.56 2.55 15.44
CA GLU A 100 21.68 3.14 14.73
C GLU A 100 21.89 2.47 13.38
N ILE A 101 22.13 3.27 12.35
CA ILE A 101 22.49 2.82 11.01
C ILE A 101 23.79 3.46 10.56
N GLU A 102 24.57 2.75 9.78
CA GLU A 102 25.69 3.32 9.04
C GLU A 102 25.19 4.19 7.88
N ILE A 103 25.83 5.32 7.63
CA ILE A 103 25.50 6.19 6.51
C ILE A 103 26.29 5.74 5.28
N ASN A 104 25.57 5.17 4.34
CA ASN A 104 26.04 4.75 3.03
C ASN A 104 24.94 4.98 1.98
N THR A 105 25.25 4.82 0.71
CA THR A 105 24.31 5.08 -0.39
C THR A 105 23.02 4.29 -0.26
N ASP A 106 23.10 3.02 0.15
CA ASP A 106 21.94 2.14 0.34
C ASP A 106 21.02 2.64 1.45
N ASN A 107 21.58 2.96 2.62
CA ASN A 107 20.81 3.49 3.74
C ASN A 107 20.29 4.92 3.47
N LEU A 108 21.04 5.76 2.76
CA LEU A 108 20.56 7.08 2.38
C LEU A 108 19.39 7.02 1.39
N SER A 109 19.38 6.06 0.48
CA SER A 109 18.25 5.89 -0.44
C SER A 109 16.95 5.56 0.30
N LYS A 110 17.02 4.79 1.39
CA LYS A 110 15.87 4.38 2.22
C LYS A 110 15.50 5.40 3.30
N TYR A 111 16.50 5.96 3.96
CA TYR A 111 16.29 6.73 5.20
C TYR A 111 16.69 8.21 5.09
N GLY A 112 17.28 8.62 3.98
CA GLY A 112 17.75 10.00 3.81
C GLY A 112 16.67 11.04 4.03
N SER A 113 15.50 10.89 3.37
CA SER A 113 14.35 11.78 3.57
C SER A 113 13.82 11.77 5.01
N VAL A 114 13.84 10.62 5.68
CA VAL A 114 13.45 10.52 7.08
C VAL A 114 14.35 11.39 7.96
N ILE A 115 15.66 11.28 7.75
CA ILE A 115 16.68 12.02 8.54
C ILE A 115 16.60 13.52 8.27
N THR A 116 16.35 13.93 7.01
CA THR A 116 16.26 15.36 6.66
C THR A 116 14.95 15.99 7.09
N ASP A 117 13.82 15.30 6.93
CA ASP A 117 12.50 15.92 7.00
C ASP A 117 11.81 15.72 8.37
N TYR A 118 12.07 14.58 9.05
CA TYR A 118 11.29 14.22 10.24
C TYR A 118 12.07 14.16 11.55
N GLU A 119 13.40 14.03 11.50
CA GLU A 119 14.23 13.89 12.70
C GLU A 119 14.55 15.22 13.39
N LYS A 120 14.05 16.34 12.87
CA LYS A 120 14.21 17.69 13.44
C LYS A 120 15.68 18.06 13.69
N ASN A 121 16.57 17.55 12.85
CA ASN A 121 17.96 17.97 12.83
C ASN A 121 18.06 19.40 12.27
N LYS A 122 19.05 20.15 12.74
CA LYS A 122 19.33 21.47 12.17
C LYS A 122 20.28 21.34 10.98
N ASN A 123 20.09 22.18 9.97
CA ASN A 123 20.98 22.28 8.83
C ASN A 123 21.41 20.92 8.25
N THR A 124 20.40 20.05 7.97
CA THR A 124 20.67 18.71 7.44
C THR A 124 20.63 18.75 5.92
N THR A 125 21.68 18.28 5.27
CA THR A 125 21.78 18.15 3.81
C THR A 125 22.37 16.81 3.42
N ILE A 126 22.02 16.34 2.22
CA ILE A 126 22.67 15.20 1.58
C ILE A 126 23.24 15.71 0.26
N GLU A 127 24.55 15.67 0.15
CA GLU A 127 25.29 16.12 -1.04
C GLU A 127 26.24 15.01 -1.47
N ASP A 128 26.18 14.63 -2.74
CA ASP A 128 27.02 13.58 -3.34
C ASP A 128 27.03 12.25 -2.55
N GLY A 129 25.88 11.89 -1.92
CA GLY A 129 25.75 10.66 -1.13
C GLY A 129 26.36 10.75 0.27
N ILE A 130 26.68 11.95 0.75
CA ILE A 130 27.22 12.22 2.10
C ILE A 130 26.17 12.99 2.89
N LEU A 131 25.89 12.53 4.12
CA LEU A 131 25.02 13.21 5.05
C LEU A 131 25.77 14.26 5.84
N TYR A 132 25.27 15.48 5.87
CA TYR A 132 25.77 16.57 6.72
C TYR A 132 24.69 16.99 7.72
N ILE A 133 25.08 17.15 8.99
CA ILE A 133 24.27 17.78 10.03
C ILE A 133 25.12 18.91 10.67
N ASP A 134 24.61 20.14 10.68
CA ASP A 134 25.32 21.33 11.11
C ASP A 134 26.71 21.49 10.44
N ASN A 135 26.77 21.21 9.14
CA ASN A 135 27.99 21.23 8.29
C ASN A 135 29.07 20.19 8.71
N GLN A 136 28.71 19.18 9.49
CA GLN A 136 29.61 18.09 9.84
C GLN A 136 29.19 16.81 9.13
N ILE A 137 30.16 16.04 8.63
CA ILE A 137 29.90 14.73 8.03
C ILE A 137 29.45 13.77 9.13
N VAL A 138 28.40 13.01 8.81
CA VAL A 138 27.82 11.99 9.69
C VAL A 138 28.03 10.62 9.08
N GLU A 139 28.79 9.76 9.75
CA GLU A 139 29.09 8.39 9.30
C GLU A 139 28.11 7.36 9.83
N SER A 140 27.45 7.62 10.97
CA SER A 140 26.36 6.81 11.50
C SER A 140 25.23 7.71 12.02
N TYR A 141 23.99 7.22 12.02
CA TYR A 141 22.84 7.97 12.49
C TYR A 141 21.98 7.12 13.41
N THR A 142 21.62 7.70 14.58
CA THR A 142 20.71 7.08 15.55
C THR A 142 19.34 7.77 15.47
N PHE A 143 18.28 7.02 15.16
CA PHE A 143 16.92 7.55 15.03
C PHE A 143 16.38 8.05 16.38
N LYS A 144 15.70 9.19 16.36
CA LYS A 144 15.19 9.88 17.57
C LYS A 144 13.77 9.48 17.93
N GLN A 145 13.02 8.88 16.98
CA GLN A 145 11.64 8.44 17.17
C GLN A 145 11.35 7.13 16.45
N ASP A 146 10.19 6.56 16.74
CA ASP A 146 9.67 5.39 16.03
C ASP A 146 9.02 5.78 14.71
N TYR A 147 9.04 4.85 13.77
CA TYR A 147 8.41 4.99 12.46
C TYR A 147 7.48 3.82 12.18
N PHE A 148 6.54 4.04 11.30
CA PHE A 148 5.57 3.04 10.87
C PHE A 148 5.57 2.93 9.36
N PHE A 149 5.16 1.77 8.88
CA PHE A 149 4.94 1.50 7.48
C PHE A 149 3.46 1.15 7.30
N MET A 150 2.68 2.12 6.87
CA MET A 150 1.23 2.03 6.77
C MET A 150 0.84 1.45 5.44
N MET A 151 -0.04 0.46 5.44
CA MET A 151 -0.54 -0.17 4.22
C MET A 151 -2.06 -0.22 4.24
N GLY A 152 -2.68 0.28 3.16
CA GLY A 152 -4.14 0.22 3.02
C GLY A 152 -4.63 -1.20 2.77
N ASP A 153 -5.82 -1.56 3.28
CA ASP A 153 -6.42 -2.89 3.10
C ASP A 153 -6.77 -3.15 1.64
N ASN A 154 -7.18 -2.13 0.89
CA ASN A 154 -7.31 -2.22 -0.56
C ASN A 154 -5.95 -2.03 -1.24
N ARG A 155 -5.16 -3.10 -1.25
CA ARG A 155 -3.74 -3.10 -1.64
C ARG A 155 -3.43 -2.48 -2.99
N HIS A 156 -4.31 -2.65 -3.97
CA HIS A 156 -4.08 -2.17 -5.33
C HIS A 156 -4.74 -0.81 -5.63
N ASN A 157 -5.47 -0.28 -4.66
CA ASN A 157 -6.11 1.04 -4.73
C ASN A 157 -5.80 1.90 -3.50
N SER A 158 -4.58 1.79 -2.99
CA SER A 158 -4.08 2.59 -1.88
C SER A 158 -2.77 3.27 -2.28
N GLU A 159 -2.70 4.57 -2.09
CA GLU A 159 -1.45 5.32 -2.09
C GLU A 159 -0.92 5.36 -0.65
N ASP A 160 -0.16 4.36 -0.26
CA ASP A 160 0.33 4.12 1.09
C ASP A 160 1.86 4.17 1.19
N SER A 161 2.42 3.70 2.30
CA SER A 161 3.87 3.74 2.55
C SER A 161 4.72 3.07 1.47
N ARG A 162 4.15 2.16 0.68
CA ARG A 162 4.85 1.61 -0.49
C ARG A 162 5.21 2.68 -1.53
N PHE A 163 4.53 3.82 -1.51
CA PHE A 163 4.77 4.93 -2.44
C PHE A 163 5.53 6.08 -1.81
N TRP A 164 5.19 6.48 -0.59
CA TRP A 164 5.76 7.66 0.06
C TRP A 164 6.67 7.37 1.27
N GLY A 165 6.81 6.09 1.67
CA GLY A 165 7.75 5.67 2.71
C GLY A 165 7.18 5.71 4.13
N PHE A 166 8.03 6.05 5.09
CA PHE A 166 7.73 5.92 6.51
C PHE A 166 6.85 7.04 7.07
N VAL A 167 6.03 6.70 8.08
CA VAL A 167 5.26 7.64 8.89
C VAL A 167 5.94 7.81 10.24
N PRO A 168 6.38 9.01 10.60
CA PRO A 168 6.95 9.24 11.93
C PRO A 168 5.85 9.18 13.01
N TYR A 169 6.21 8.72 14.19
CA TYR A 169 5.29 8.57 15.33
C TYR A 169 4.52 9.87 15.64
N ASP A 170 5.18 11.02 15.57
CA ASP A 170 4.56 12.31 15.88
C ASP A 170 3.59 12.83 14.80
N HIS A 171 3.43 12.11 13.67
CA HIS A 171 2.43 12.37 12.64
C HIS A 171 1.17 11.51 12.81
N ILE A 172 1.15 10.55 13.76
CA ILE A 172 -0.03 9.74 14.04
C ILE A 172 -0.95 10.53 14.97
N LEU A 173 -2.11 10.93 14.45
CA LEU A 173 -3.10 11.67 15.21
C LEU A 173 -3.95 10.78 16.14
N GLY A 174 -4.12 9.52 15.78
CA GLY A 174 -4.93 8.55 16.51
C GLY A 174 -5.41 7.41 15.63
N GLU A 175 -6.18 6.50 16.24
CA GLU A 175 -6.85 5.41 15.53
C GLU A 175 -8.38 5.58 15.58
N ALA A 176 -9.07 5.07 14.57
CA ALA A 176 -10.53 5.06 14.55
C ALA A 176 -11.05 3.99 15.54
N SER A 177 -11.65 4.43 16.65
CA SER A 177 -12.16 3.53 17.70
C SER A 177 -13.51 2.93 17.35
N PHE A 178 -14.39 3.67 16.68
CA PHE A 178 -15.70 3.18 16.22
C PHE A 178 -16.26 4.07 15.11
N ILE A 179 -17.14 3.48 14.29
CA ILE A 179 -17.91 4.19 13.27
C ILE A 179 -19.33 4.34 13.82
N TRP A 180 -19.74 5.58 14.16
CA TRP A 180 -21.11 5.82 14.63
C TRP A 180 -22.08 6.21 13.51
N PHE A 181 -21.55 6.53 12.31
CA PHE A 181 -22.32 6.86 11.14
C PHE A 181 -21.55 6.54 9.86
N SER A 182 -22.21 5.91 8.89
CA SER A 182 -21.66 5.66 7.57
C SER A 182 -22.71 5.91 6.50
N PHE A 183 -22.34 6.51 5.38
CA PHE A 183 -23.22 6.75 4.25
C PHE A 183 -22.63 6.16 2.96
N ASN A 184 -23.39 5.26 2.34
CA ASN A 184 -23.00 4.68 1.07
C ASN A 184 -23.61 5.48 -0.10
N TYR A 185 -22.82 6.31 -0.77
CA TYR A 185 -23.26 7.11 -1.92
C TYR A 185 -23.67 6.31 -3.15
N GLN A 186 -23.39 5.02 -3.18
CA GLN A 186 -23.68 4.15 -4.32
C GLN A 186 -25.02 3.42 -4.17
N GLU A 187 -25.68 3.54 -3.02
CA GLU A 187 -27.01 3.00 -2.78
C GLU A 187 -28.08 3.97 -3.29
N GLU A 188 -28.97 3.48 -4.14
CA GLU A 188 -30.10 4.26 -4.67
C GLU A 188 -31.16 4.57 -3.59
N ASN A 189 -31.21 3.78 -2.52
CA ASN A 189 -32.16 3.94 -1.42
C ASN A 189 -31.45 4.55 -0.20
N ILE A 190 -31.84 5.79 0.16
CA ILE A 190 -31.27 6.54 1.29
C ILE A 190 -31.36 5.77 2.61
N PHE A 191 -32.42 5.03 2.86
CA PHE A 191 -32.58 4.26 4.11
C PHE A 191 -31.64 3.06 4.21
N LYS A 192 -31.14 2.54 3.09
CA LYS A 192 -30.11 1.50 3.04
C LYS A 192 -28.70 2.06 2.98
N ALA A 193 -28.56 3.32 2.55
CA ALA A 193 -27.29 3.99 2.46
C ALA A 193 -26.70 4.38 3.83
N ILE A 194 -27.56 4.50 4.85
CA ILE A 194 -27.17 4.88 6.21
C ILE A 194 -26.91 3.61 7.02
N ARG A 195 -25.74 3.52 7.64
CA ARG A 195 -25.37 2.47 8.60
C ARG A 195 -24.96 3.12 9.91
N TRP A 196 -25.52 2.60 11.01
CA TRP A 196 -25.27 3.02 12.38
C TRP A 196 -24.26 2.09 13.03
#